data_f07a531515411a8d18d56726ca57d89e
#
_entry.id   f07a531515411a8d18d56726ca57d89e
#
_cell.length_a   1.000
_cell.length_b   1.000
_cell.length_c   1.000
_cell.angle_alpha   90.00
_cell.angle_beta   90.00
_cell.angle_gamma   90.00
#
_symmetry.space_group_name_H-M   'P 1'
#
loop_
_entity.id
_entity.type
_entity.pdbx_description
1 polymer ?
#
loop_
_entity_poly.entity_id
_entity_poly.type
_entity_poly.pdbx_seq_one_letter_code
_entity_poly.pdbx_strand_id
1 'polypeptide(L)'
;MDDLEARTQKELTDIVTILTELTGLPSRWSGRVELVPEADFKGRKRQICDIQIDAVLATQDARWATLIHEALHSVSADYNGVDFRTSPGWEEGVVEMLQRMFRSTILTRLHVNLGPSTFALGEYQHQYNKYIEVLVSMSQALNYDEAQFFHDLLKMPISQRPTFVFGLGNQLPGQKRIDFFRLFSVANSVLKDY
;
A
#
# COMPACT_ATOMS: atom_id res chain seq x y z
N MET A 1 1.75 25.48 -15.23
CA MET A 1 1.52 24.09 -14.88
C MET A 1 1.01 23.40 -16.12
N ASP A 2 1.66 22.37 -16.56
CA ASP A 2 1.23 21.58 -17.73
C ASP A 2 -0.18 21.02 -17.43
N ASP A 3 -1.03 20.91 -18.43
CA ASP A 3 -2.41 20.39 -18.28
C ASP A 3 -2.43 18.97 -17.66
N LEU A 4 -1.42 18.16 -18.00
CA LEU A 4 -1.24 16.82 -17.45
C LEU A 4 -0.93 16.83 -15.95
N GLU A 5 -0.06 17.72 -15.49
CA GLU A 5 0.28 17.85 -14.07
C GLU A 5 -0.91 18.34 -13.26
N ALA A 6 -1.65 19.34 -13.77
CA ALA A 6 -2.86 19.83 -13.12
C ALA A 6 -3.94 18.75 -13.00
N ARG A 7 -4.12 17.91 -14.03
CA ARG A 7 -5.01 16.76 -14.01
C ARG A 7 -4.57 15.74 -12.97
N THR A 8 -3.31 15.35 -12.98
CA THR A 8 -2.76 14.36 -12.03
C THR A 8 -2.87 14.86 -10.59
N GLN A 9 -2.62 16.14 -10.37
CA GLN A 9 -2.81 16.83 -9.10
C GLN A 9 -4.25 16.72 -8.60
N LYS A 10 -5.22 16.96 -9.48
CA LYS A 10 -6.65 16.84 -9.15
C LYS A 10 -7.02 15.39 -8.83
N GLU A 11 -6.60 14.43 -9.68
CA GLU A 11 -6.82 12.99 -9.47
C GLU A 11 -6.31 12.55 -8.10
N LEU A 12 -5.08 12.92 -7.72
CA LEU A 12 -4.52 12.61 -6.39
C LEU A 12 -5.29 13.28 -5.25
N THR A 13 -5.71 14.52 -5.40
CA THR A 13 -6.51 15.21 -4.39
C THR A 13 -7.82 14.47 -4.10
N ASP A 14 -8.51 14.06 -5.16
CA ASP A 14 -9.75 13.32 -5.05
C ASP A 14 -9.52 11.93 -4.42
N ILE A 15 -8.48 11.20 -4.84
CA ILE A 15 -8.09 9.90 -4.26
C ILE A 15 -7.78 10.03 -2.77
N VAL A 16 -6.95 11.00 -2.37
CA VAL A 16 -6.58 11.21 -0.97
C VAL A 16 -7.80 11.52 -0.12
N THR A 17 -8.73 12.32 -0.63
CA THR A 17 -10.00 12.60 0.06
C THR A 17 -10.78 11.32 0.31
N ILE A 18 -10.95 10.49 -0.71
CA ILE A 18 -11.66 9.22 -0.60
C ILE A 18 -10.95 8.25 0.36
N LEU A 19 -9.62 8.15 0.27
CA LEU A 19 -8.84 7.29 1.16
C LEU A 19 -8.92 7.72 2.62
N THR A 20 -8.91 9.02 2.89
CA THR A 20 -9.09 9.54 4.25
C THR A 20 -10.44 9.13 4.83
N GLU A 21 -11.50 9.15 4.02
CA GLU A 21 -12.83 8.69 4.44
C GLU A 21 -12.89 7.17 4.65
N LEU A 22 -12.29 6.38 3.73
CA LEU A 22 -12.30 4.91 3.79
C LEU A 22 -11.47 4.36 4.94
N THR A 23 -10.35 4.99 5.25
CA THR A 23 -9.41 4.53 6.29
C THR A 23 -9.64 5.16 7.66
N GLY A 24 -10.26 6.32 7.70
CA GLY A 24 -10.37 7.15 8.91
C GLY A 24 -9.04 7.77 9.33
N LEU A 25 -8.00 7.73 8.48
CA LEU A 25 -6.66 8.23 8.77
C LEU A 25 -6.41 9.56 8.05
N PRO A 26 -5.75 10.54 8.70
CA PRO A 26 -5.37 11.78 8.06
C PRO A 26 -4.26 11.54 7.05
N SER A 27 -4.31 12.22 5.91
CA SER A 27 -3.21 12.22 4.95
C SER A 27 -2.12 13.22 5.36
N ARG A 28 -0.87 12.83 5.09
CA ARG A 28 0.31 13.71 5.20
C ARG A 28 0.83 14.15 3.84
N TRP A 29 0.07 13.94 2.79
CA TRP A 29 0.45 14.44 1.47
C TRP A 29 0.56 15.96 1.51
N SER A 30 1.64 16.49 0.94
CA SER A 30 1.91 17.93 0.89
C SER A 30 0.95 18.70 -0.02
N GLY A 31 0.14 17.99 -0.81
CA GLY A 31 -0.66 18.56 -1.87
C GLY A 31 0.13 18.81 -3.16
N ARG A 32 1.33 18.24 -3.32
CA ARG A 32 2.16 18.42 -4.52
C ARG A 32 2.40 17.10 -5.22
N VAL A 33 2.26 17.12 -6.54
CA VAL A 33 2.71 16.06 -7.44
C VAL A 33 3.75 16.62 -8.41
N GLU A 34 4.72 15.81 -8.76
CA GLU A 34 5.73 16.12 -9.76
C GLU A 34 5.73 15.01 -10.81
N LEU A 35 5.57 15.37 -12.07
CA LEU A 35 5.72 14.44 -13.18
C LEU A 35 7.19 14.38 -13.59
N VAL A 36 7.78 13.19 -13.51
CA VAL A 36 9.20 12.98 -13.78
C VAL A 36 9.34 12.35 -15.17
N PRO A 37 9.93 13.06 -16.15
CA PRO A 37 10.25 12.48 -17.46
C PRO A 37 11.29 11.35 -17.32
N GLU A 38 11.11 10.29 -18.11
CA GLU A 38 12.07 9.16 -18.15
C GLU A 38 12.44 8.61 -16.77
N ALA A 39 11.44 8.48 -15.89
CA ALA A 39 11.63 7.96 -14.54
C ALA A 39 12.01 6.47 -14.56
N ASP A 40 12.90 6.07 -13.66
CA ASP A 40 13.24 4.66 -13.39
C ASP A 40 12.24 3.98 -12.43
N PHE A 41 11.15 4.66 -12.10
CA PHE A 41 10.07 4.20 -11.23
C PHE A 41 8.71 4.58 -11.82
N LYS A 42 7.63 3.92 -11.40
CA LYS A 42 6.25 4.26 -11.76
C LYS A 42 5.70 5.44 -10.93
N GLY A 43 5.89 5.37 -9.64
CA GLY A 43 5.55 6.39 -8.65
C GLY A 43 6.42 6.22 -7.42
N ARG A 44 6.56 7.28 -6.63
CA ARG A 44 7.15 7.23 -5.29
C ARG A 44 6.71 8.40 -4.43
N LYS A 45 6.44 8.13 -3.18
CA LYS A 45 6.23 9.14 -2.15
C LYS A 45 7.59 9.54 -1.55
N ARG A 46 7.90 10.83 -1.53
CA ARG A 46 9.11 11.36 -0.89
C ARG A 46 8.90 11.57 0.62
N GLN A 47 10.00 11.64 1.37
CA GLN A 47 9.96 11.84 2.83
C GLN A 47 9.22 13.13 3.25
N ILE A 48 9.26 14.17 2.41
CA ILE A 48 8.52 15.43 2.60
C ILE A 48 7.06 15.33 2.15
N CYS A 49 6.58 14.12 1.93
CA CYS A 49 5.20 13.85 1.52
C CYS A 49 4.79 14.36 0.13
N ASP A 50 5.71 14.80 -0.71
CA ASP A 50 5.46 15.00 -2.14
C ASP A 50 5.37 13.65 -2.84
N ILE A 51 4.56 13.57 -3.89
CA ILE A 51 4.41 12.39 -4.73
C ILE A 51 5.05 12.67 -6.09
N GLN A 52 5.87 11.74 -6.59
CA GLN A 52 6.43 11.78 -7.92
C GLN A 52 5.84 10.64 -8.74
N ILE A 53 5.47 10.92 -9.99
CA ILE A 53 4.89 9.96 -10.93
C ILE A 53 5.68 10.01 -12.24
N ASP A 54 5.93 8.85 -12.84
CA ASP A 54 6.45 8.79 -14.20
C ASP A 54 5.49 9.50 -15.17
N ALA A 55 6.01 10.46 -15.92
CA ALA A 55 5.22 11.29 -16.83
C ALA A 55 4.54 10.46 -17.94
N VAL A 56 5.17 9.37 -18.41
CA VAL A 56 4.56 8.47 -19.41
C VAL A 56 3.41 7.70 -18.78
N LEU A 57 3.61 7.16 -17.58
CA LEU A 57 2.54 6.45 -16.87
C LEU A 57 1.35 7.36 -16.57
N ALA A 58 1.56 8.63 -16.27
CA ALA A 58 0.49 9.60 -16.01
C ALA A 58 -0.50 9.75 -17.19
N THR A 59 -0.11 9.36 -18.40
CA THR A 59 -0.99 9.35 -19.59
C THR A 59 -1.79 8.06 -19.77
N GLN A 60 -1.48 7.01 -19.02
CA GLN A 60 -2.06 5.66 -19.18
C GLN A 60 -3.14 5.38 -18.14
N ASP A 61 -4.08 4.49 -18.46
CA ASP A 61 -5.11 4.05 -17.50
C ASP A 61 -4.54 3.28 -16.31
N ALA A 62 -3.39 2.61 -16.50
CA ALA A 62 -2.67 1.93 -15.42
C ALA A 62 -2.21 2.88 -14.30
N ARG A 63 -2.14 4.21 -14.55
CA ARG A 63 -1.77 5.21 -13.53
C ARG A 63 -2.61 5.14 -12.27
N TRP A 64 -3.89 4.76 -12.39
CA TRP A 64 -4.79 4.72 -11.24
C TRP A 64 -4.32 3.79 -10.12
N ALA A 65 -3.74 2.63 -10.48
CA ALA A 65 -3.15 1.75 -9.49
C ALA A 65 -1.99 2.46 -8.74
N THR A 66 -1.09 3.11 -9.48
CA THR A 66 0.05 3.82 -8.91
C THR A 66 -0.39 5.04 -8.08
N LEU A 67 -1.34 5.85 -8.58
CA LEU A 67 -1.83 7.01 -7.83
C LEU A 67 -2.46 6.60 -6.49
N ILE A 68 -3.25 5.53 -6.47
CA ILE A 68 -3.86 5.02 -5.24
C ILE A 68 -2.78 4.46 -4.30
N HIS A 69 -1.79 3.73 -4.83
CA HIS A 69 -0.66 3.19 -4.07
C HIS A 69 0.13 4.31 -3.37
N GLU A 70 0.57 5.32 -4.11
CA GLU A 70 1.34 6.44 -3.54
C GLU A 70 0.50 7.27 -2.54
N ALA A 71 -0.79 7.45 -2.83
CA ALA A 71 -1.70 8.12 -1.91
C ALA A 71 -1.88 7.33 -0.60
N LEU A 72 -1.91 5.99 -0.64
CA LEU A 72 -1.97 5.13 0.55
C LEU A 72 -0.74 5.29 1.45
N HIS A 73 0.46 5.42 0.90
CA HIS A 73 1.63 5.77 1.70
C HIS A 73 1.44 7.09 2.47
N SER A 74 0.67 8.02 1.92
CA SER A 74 0.44 9.31 2.59
C SER A 74 -0.53 9.21 3.76
N VAL A 75 -1.38 8.20 3.83
CA VAL A 75 -2.30 7.93 4.96
C VAL A 75 -1.78 6.85 5.90
N SER A 76 -0.72 6.12 5.52
CA SER A 76 -0.07 5.14 6.38
C SER A 76 0.46 5.80 7.66
N ALA A 77 0.13 5.22 8.82
CA ALA A 77 0.47 5.81 10.10
C ALA A 77 1.98 5.94 10.30
N ASP A 78 2.41 7.14 10.65
CA ASP A 78 3.81 7.46 10.96
C ASP A 78 4.84 6.98 9.94
N TYR A 79 4.45 6.93 8.66
CA TYR A 79 5.37 6.62 7.57
C TYR A 79 6.63 7.48 7.66
N ASN A 80 7.77 6.84 7.77
CA ASN A 80 9.07 7.51 7.76
C ASN A 80 10.10 6.66 7.00
N GLY A 81 11.10 7.34 6.41
CA GLY A 81 12.08 6.69 5.54
C GLY A 81 13.07 5.78 6.28
N VAL A 82 13.18 5.85 7.61
CA VAL A 82 14.06 4.95 8.39
C VAL A 82 13.38 3.60 8.53
N ASP A 83 12.14 3.57 9.05
CA ASP A 83 11.37 2.36 9.22
C ASP A 83 11.10 1.67 7.87
N PHE A 84 10.82 2.46 6.82
CA PHE A 84 10.65 1.95 5.47
C PHE A 84 11.89 1.21 4.95
N ARG A 85 13.10 1.79 5.10
CA ARG A 85 14.34 1.14 4.65
C ARG A 85 14.67 -0.15 5.42
N THR A 86 14.24 -0.25 6.66
CA THR A 86 14.51 -1.44 7.50
C THR A 86 13.49 -2.54 7.33
N SER A 87 12.30 -2.22 6.83
CA SER A 87 11.18 -3.15 6.75
C SER A 87 10.22 -2.80 5.60
N PRO A 88 10.74 -2.71 4.35
CA PRO A 88 9.96 -2.22 3.22
C PRO A 88 8.73 -3.07 2.92
N GLY A 89 8.84 -4.39 3.01
CA GLY A 89 7.74 -5.30 2.70
C GLY A 89 6.55 -5.17 3.66
N TRP A 90 6.77 -4.73 4.90
CA TRP A 90 5.69 -4.42 5.83
C TRP A 90 4.86 -3.21 5.39
N GLU A 91 5.44 -2.30 4.66
CA GLU A 91 4.71 -1.15 4.11
C GLU A 91 4.17 -1.46 2.72
N GLU A 92 5.04 -1.89 1.79
CA GLU A 92 4.67 -2.14 0.41
C GLU A 92 3.59 -3.22 0.25
N GLY A 93 3.68 -4.31 1.04
CA GLY A 93 2.67 -5.36 1.02
C GLY A 93 1.31 -4.89 1.52
N VAL A 94 1.29 -4.06 2.57
CA VAL A 94 0.04 -3.48 3.11
C VAL A 94 -0.57 -2.50 2.13
N VAL A 95 0.22 -1.57 1.63
CA VAL A 95 -0.24 -0.53 0.70
C VAL A 95 -0.72 -1.14 -0.62
N GLU A 96 0.04 -2.08 -1.19
CA GLU A 96 -0.35 -2.72 -2.45
C GLU A 96 -1.64 -3.56 -2.30
N MET A 97 -1.80 -4.29 -1.19
CA MET A 97 -3.04 -5.04 -0.97
C MET A 97 -4.23 -4.10 -0.80
N LEU A 98 -4.12 -3.07 0.00
CA LEU A 98 -5.20 -2.10 0.20
C LEU A 98 -5.52 -1.31 -1.08
N GLN A 99 -4.51 -1.03 -1.92
CA GLN A 99 -4.71 -0.45 -3.23
C GLN A 99 -5.65 -1.33 -4.08
N ARG A 100 -5.41 -2.65 -4.11
CA ARG A 100 -6.25 -3.59 -4.85
C ARG A 100 -7.68 -3.66 -4.27
N MET A 101 -7.79 -3.67 -2.95
CA MET A 101 -9.09 -3.74 -2.26
C MET A 101 -9.93 -2.47 -2.46
N PHE A 102 -9.33 -1.29 -2.36
CA PHE A 102 -10.06 -0.01 -2.43
C PHE A 102 -10.25 0.50 -3.86
N ARG A 103 -9.46 0.05 -4.82
CA ARG A 103 -9.43 0.56 -6.19
C ARG A 103 -10.82 0.61 -6.83
N SER A 104 -11.58 -0.46 -6.78
CA SER A 104 -12.92 -0.50 -7.39
C SER A 104 -13.84 0.58 -6.79
N THR A 105 -13.82 0.72 -5.47
CA THR A 105 -14.60 1.74 -4.75
C THR A 105 -14.16 3.15 -5.13
N ILE A 106 -12.85 3.39 -5.19
CA ILE A 106 -12.29 4.70 -5.55
C ILE A 106 -12.66 5.07 -6.98
N LEU A 107 -12.43 4.17 -7.95
CA LEU A 107 -12.75 4.41 -9.35
C LEU A 107 -14.25 4.67 -9.56
N THR A 108 -15.11 3.93 -8.89
CA THR A 108 -16.56 4.15 -8.92
C THR A 108 -16.93 5.54 -8.42
N ARG A 109 -16.37 5.98 -7.30
CA ARG A 109 -16.62 7.31 -6.72
C ARG A 109 -16.09 8.46 -7.59
N LEU A 110 -15.04 8.20 -8.35
CA LEU A 110 -14.46 9.14 -9.31
C LEU A 110 -15.13 9.08 -10.70
N HIS A 111 -16.17 8.25 -10.86
CA HIS A 111 -16.82 8.02 -12.16
C HIS A 111 -15.87 7.53 -13.26
N VAL A 112 -14.80 6.81 -12.87
CA VAL A 112 -13.83 6.20 -13.79
C VAL A 112 -14.25 4.77 -14.10
N ASN A 113 -14.56 4.50 -15.35
CA ASN A 113 -15.03 3.19 -15.80
C ASN A 113 -13.88 2.40 -16.44
N LEU A 114 -13.14 1.65 -15.62
CA LEU A 114 -12.06 0.75 -16.06
C LEU A 114 -12.33 -0.66 -15.55
N GLY A 115 -12.19 -1.62 -16.47
CA GLY A 115 -12.36 -3.04 -16.12
C GLY A 115 -11.15 -3.63 -15.40
N PRO A 116 -11.32 -4.76 -14.69
CA PRO A 116 -10.22 -5.45 -14.01
C PRO A 116 -9.04 -5.80 -14.92
N SER A 117 -9.30 -6.07 -16.21
CA SER A 117 -8.28 -6.41 -17.20
C SER A 117 -7.21 -5.32 -17.38
N THR A 118 -7.56 -4.05 -17.12
CA THR A 118 -6.61 -2.92 -17.17
C THR A 118 -5.43 -3.13 -16.21
N PHE A 119 -5.65 -3.81 -15.11
CA PHE A 119 -4.67 -3.96 -14.02
C PHE A 119 -4.09 -5.38 -13.93
N ALA A 120 -4.76 -6.38 -14.53
CA ALA A 120 -4.47 -7.80 -14.32
C ALA A 120 -3.02 -8.20 -14.61
N LEU A 121 -2.43 -7.71 -15.72
CA LEU A 121 -1.05 -8.03 -16.06
C LEU A 121 -0.06 -7.42 -15.05
N GLY A 122 -0.28 -6.17 -14.65
CA GLY A 122 0.54 -5.48 -13.67
C GLY A 122 0.49 -6.15 -12.30
N GLU A 123 -0.68 -6.63 -11.89
CA GLU A 123 -0.87 -7.36 -10.62
C GLU A 123 -0.20 -8.73 -10.65
N TYR A 124 -0.35 -9.48 -11.74
CA TYR A 124 0.25 -10.83 -11.84
C TYR A 124 1.77 -10.81 -11.71
N GLN A 125 2.43 -9.80 -12.28
CA GLN A 125 3.89 -9.66 -12.28
C GLN A 125 4.40 -8.68 -11.20
N HIS A 126 3.55 -8.28 -10.26
CA HIS A 126 3.93 -7.23 -9.30
C HIS A 126 5.00 -7.73 -8.32
N GLN A 127 6.06 -6.96 -8.20
CA GLN A 127 7.20 -7.30 -7.33
C GLN A 127 6.82 -7.46 -5.85
N TYR A 128 5.71 -6.85 -5.41
CA TYR A 128 5.23 -6.91 -4.03
C TYR A 128 4.31 -8.10 -3.73
N ASN A 129 4.01 -8.95 -4.72
CA ASN A 129 3.18 -10.15 -4.50
C ASN A 129 3.75 -11.04 -3.38
N LYS A 130 5.09 -11.19 -3.34
CA LYS A 130 5.77 -11.95 -2.27
C LYS A 130 5.44 -11.42 -0.86
N TYR A 131 5.27 -10.10 -0.70
CA TYR A 131 4.92 -9.47 0.58
C TYR A 131 3.44 -9.69 0.91
N ILE A 132 2.56 -9.53 -0.08
CA ILE A 132 1.14 -9.80 0.08
C ILE A 132 0.91 -11.25 0.50
N GLU A 133 1.52 -12.20 -0.18
CA GLU A 133 1.35 -13.64 0.09
C GLU A 133 1.72 -14.02 1.53
N VAL A 134 2.82 -13.50 2.05
CA VAL A 134 3.22 -13.80 3.44
C VAL A 134 2.32 -13.10 4.47
N LEU A 135 1.84 -11.87 4.19
CA LEU A 135 0.89 -11.15 5.05
C LEU A 135 -0.47 -11.86 5.07
N VAL A 136 -0.99 -12.28 3.92
CA VAL A 136 -2.22 -13.07 3.81
C VAL A 136 -2.07 -14.40 4.55
N SER A 137 -0.94 -15.09 4.39
CA SER A 137 -0.68 -16.35 5.12
C SER A 137 -0.71 -16.14 6.64
N MET A 138 -0.17 -15.02 7.14
CA MET A 138 -0.23 -14.69 8.56
C MET A 138 -1.64 -14.38 9.03
N SER A 139 -2.45 -13.60 8.28
CA SER A 139 -3.85 -13.32 8.64
C SER A 139 -4.68 -14.60 8.72
N GLN A 140 -4.50 -15.51 7.76
CA GLN A 140 -5.17 -16.81 7.74
C GLN A 140 -4.77 -17.69 8.92
N ALA A 141 -3.48 -17.79 9.24
CA ALA A 141 -2.98 -18.55 10.39
C ALA A 141 -3.48 -18.01 11.73
N LEU A 142 -3.72 -16.70 11.81
CA LEU A 142 -4.33 -16.03 12.95
C LEU A 142 -5.85 -16.16 13.00
N ASN A 143 -6.49 -16.65 11.94
CA ASN A 143 -7.94 -16.61 11.74
C ASN A 143 -8.47 -15.16 11.87
N TYR A 144 -7.72 -14.20 11.34
CA TYR A 144 -8.07 -12.79 11.33
C TYR A 144 -8.76 -12.44 9.99
N ASP A 145 -9.78 -11.59 10.03
CA ASP A 145 -10.37 -11.08 8.78
C ASP A 145 -9.32 -10.35 7.95
N GLU A 146 -9.17 -10.72 6.69
CA GLU A 146 -8.09 -10.23 5.84
C GLU A 146 -8.17 -8.72 5.64
N ALA A 147 -9.36 -8.19 5.35
CA ALA A 147 -9.53 -6.75 5.12
C ALA A 147 -9.23 -5.95 6.41
N GLN A 148 -9.71 -6.43 7.55
CA GLN A 148 -9.45 -5.82 8.84
C GLN A 148 -7.96 -5.90 9.20
N PHE A 149 -7.29 -7.02 8.90
CA PHE A 149 -5.87 -7.20 9.17
C PHE A 149 -5.02 -6.14 8.46
N PHE A 150 -5.21 -5.97 7.16
CA PHE A 150 -4.48 -4.95 6.38
C PHE A 150 -4.81 -3.53 6.82
N HIS A 151 -6.09 -3.27 7.17
CA HIS A 151 -6.50 -1.98 7.67
C HIS A 151 -5.88 -1.65 9.04
N ASP A 152 -5.80 -2.61 9.94
CA ASP A 152 -5.16 -2.41 11.24
C ASP A 152 -3.64 -2.22 11.12
N LEU A 153 -2.99 -2.92 10.18
CA LEU A 153 -1.57 -2.69 9.87
C LEU A 153 -1.34 -1.28 9.31
N LEU A 154 -2.23 -0.76 8.46
CA LEU A 154 -2.11 0.61 7.93
C LEU A 154 -2.16 1.66 9.07
N LYS A 155 -2.96 1.40 10.11
CA LYS A 155 -3.10 2.28 11.28
C LYS A 155 -1.90 2.29 12.22
N MET A 156 -0.94 1.41 12.00
CA MET A 156 0.25 1.29 12.86
C MET A 156 1.50 1.80 12.17
N PRO A 157 2.42 2.44 12.91
CA PRO A 157 3.77 2.70 12.42
C PRO A 157 4.42 1.42 11.93
N ILE A 158 5.19 1.51 10.84
CA ILE A 158 5.83 0.34 10.18
C ILE A 158 6.63 -0.49 11.21
N SER A 159 7.39 0.17 12.08
CA SER A 159 8.21 -0.47 13.12
C SER A 159 7.41 -1.24 14.17
N GLN A 160 6.12 -0.95 14.34
CA GLN A 160 5.25 -1.62 15.32
C GLN A 160 4.48 -2.81 14.73
N ARG A 161 4.34 -2.90 13.41
CA ARG A 161 3.58 -3.96 12.75
C ARG A 161 4.07 -5.37 13.10
N PRO A 162 5.40 -5.66 13.07
CA PRO A 162 5.89 -6.97 13.48
C PRO A 162 5.52 -7.33 14.92
N THR A 163 5.62 -6.38 15.84
CA THR A 163 5.29 -6.59 17.27
C THR A 163 3.79 -6.85 17.46
N PHE A 164 2.94 -6.13 16.74
CA PHE A 164 1.50 -6.33 16.77
C PHE A 164 1.14 -7.74 16.30
N VAL A 165 1.63 -8.15 15.13
CA VAL A 165 1.34 -9.48 14.55
C VAL A 165 1.90 -10.60 15.45
N PHE A 166 3.09 -10.42 16.01
CA PHE A 166 3.68 -11.33 16.98
C PHE A 166 2.80 -11.45 18.23
N GLY A 167 2.27 -10.33 18.74
CA GLY A 167 1.35 -10.28 19.87
C GLY A 167 0.06 -11.07 19.65
N LEU A 168 -0.52 -11.00 18.43
CA LEU A 168 -1.67 -11.80 18.04
C LEU A 168 -1.34 -13.31 18.07
N GLY A 169 -0.16 -13.68 17.55
CA GLY A 169 0.31 -15.06 17.56
C GLY A 169 0.47 -15.64 18.97
N ASN A 170 0.82 -14.83 19.97
CA ASN A 170 0.92 -15.26 21.37
C ASN A 170 -0.41 -15.73 21.96
N GLN A 171 -1.54 -15.25 21.40
CA GLN A 171 -2.88 -15.61 21.86
C GLN A 171 -3.34 -16.97 21.31
N LEU A 172 -2.64 -17.53 20.34
CA LEU A 172 -2.98 -18.82 19.76
C LEU A 172 -2.66 -19.96 20.74
N PRO A 173 -3.51 -21.01 20.78
CA PRO A 173 -3.30 -22.14 21.69
C PRO A 173 -2.29 -23.15 21.13
N GLY A 174 -1.50 -23.76 22.04
CA GLY A 174 -0.72 -24.99 21.80
C GLY A 174 0.05 -25.01 20.49
N GLN A 175 -0.19 -26.05 19.67
CA GLN A 175 0.52 -26.28 18.41
C GLN A 175 0.32 -25.14 17.39
N LYS A 176 -0.89 -24.54 17.32
CA LYS A 176 -1.15 -23.42 16.41
C LYS A 176 -0.19 -22.25 16.62
N ARG A 177 0.14 -21.96 17.88
CA ARG A 177 1.09 -20.90 18.24
C ARG A 177 2.50 -21.23 17.73
N ILE A 178 2.94 -22.47 17.87
CA ILE A 178 4.26 -22.91 17.43
C ILE A 178 4.35 -22.80 15.87
N ASP A 179 3.34 -23.28 15.20
CA ASP A 179 3.28 -23.25 13.72
C ASP A 179 3.22 -21.81 13.20
N PHE A 180 2.45 -20.96 13.86
CA PHE A 180 2.42 -19.53 13.55
C PHE A 180 3.79 -18.87 13.70
N PHE A 181 4.53 -19.11 14.77
CA PHE A 181 5.85 -18.49 14.94
C PHE A 181 6.89 -18.99 13.96
N ARG A 182 6.79 -20.20 13.46
CA ARG A 182 7.61 -20.68 12.34
C ARG A 182 7.29 -19.89 11.06
N LEU A 183 6.01 -19.76 10.74
CA LEU A 183 5.55 -18.93 9.62
C LEU A 183 6.00 -17.48 9.78
N PHE A 184 5.77 -16.87 10.95
CA PHE A 184 6.13 -15.49 11.24
C PHE A 184 7.63 -15.23 11.06
N SER A 185 8.49 -16.15 11.51
CA SER A 185 9.94 -16.01 11.36
C SER A 185 10.36 -15.92 9.89
N VAL A 186 9.82 -16.81 9.04
CA VAL A 186 10.08 -16.79 7.59
C VAL A 186 9.50 -15.55 6.93
N ALA A 187 8.24 -15.25 7.22
CA ALA A 187 7.53 -14.10 6.67
C ALA A 187 8.23 -12.77 7.01
N ASN A 188 8.64 -12.61 8.29
CA ASN A 188 9.31 -11.38 8.73
C ASN A 188 10.70 -11.19 8.09
N SER A 189 11.38 -12.29 7.71
CA SER A 189 12.59 -12.20 6.89
C SER A 189 12.28 -11.66 5.50
N VAL A 190 11.29 -12.24 4.82
CA VAL A 190 10.84 -11.77 3.49
C VAL A 190 10.43 -10.29 3.52
N LEU A 191 9.71 -9.86 4.57
CA LEU A 191 9.20 -8.49 4.71
C LEU A 191 10.29 -7.45 5.05
N LYS A 192 11.50 -7.88 5.39
CA LYS A 192 12.67 -7.02 5.59
C LYS A 192 13.57 -6.92 4.37
N ASP A 193 13.43 -7.85 3.43
CA ASP A 193 14.24 -7.86 2.22
C ASP A 193 13.61 -6.93 1.15
N TYR A 194 14.47 -6.11 0.50
CA TYR A 194 14.06 -5.26 -0.62
C TYR A 194 14.24 -5.98 -1.94
#